data_75331729bcafeb7875ff3891573e9651
#
_entry.id   75331729bcafeb7875ff3891573e9651
#
_cell.length_a   1.000
_cell.length_b   1.000
_cell.length_c   1.000
_cell.angle_alpha   90.00
_cell.angle_beta   90.00
_cell.angle_gamma   90.00
#
_symmetry.space_group_name_H-M   'P 1'
#
loop_
_entity.id
_entity.type
_entity.pdbx_description
1 polymer ?
#
loop_
_entity_poly.entity_id
_entity_poly.type
_entity_poly.pdbx_seq_one_letter_code
_entity_poly.pdbx_strand_id
1 'polypeptide(L)'
;MKPDGKGSTTPVRRPVPRPEAGDPELPGHHGDSRWKVKFTKDSNGAYQTKFRGPISGISLPVWVWTPKNYSPTNGKIYKVMLMLHGYPGNPYKVPTQLNLQNAMKKHPNTIMAIPSLKVDATSPDCVDIKGRPAVGSWVVNDIVGMVRHNFPNTEKTRKGWTIAGASYGAYCSAVLGLTHPQTFSKIISFSGYDQPETGRLLGAPPRVRREFSVSNLLSKQKAWPQRLYVTGSKGDPKSAAFVQKLKRISTPAVKITSLLQPIGGHNWGVWRKELPAALAWNGKG
;
A
#
# COMPACT_ATOMS: atom_id res chain seq x y z
N MET A 1 16.15 -33.81 -19.00
CA MET A 1 15.29 -32.67 -19.44
C MET A 1 15.56 -31.49 -18.53
N LYS A 2 16.18 -30.42 -19.03
CA LYS A 2 16.37 -29.17 -18.28
C LYS A 2 15.07 -28.38 -18.37
N PRO A 3 14.53 -27.82 -17.28
CA PRO A 3 13.37 -26.95 -17.37
C PRO A 3 13.80 -25.61 -17.96
N ASP A 4 13.21 -25.26 -19.09
CA ASP A 4 13.42 -23.96 -19.75
C ASP A 4 12.90 -22.83 -18.86
N GLY A 5 13.81 -22.22 -18.11
CA GLY A 5 13.58 -21.11 -17.20
C GLY A 5 13.34 -19.75 -17.86
N LYS A 6 12.49 -19.66 -18.87
CA LYS A 6 12.01 -18.38 -19.41
C LYS A 6 10.71 -17.99 -18.70
N GLY A 7 10.81 -17.66 -17.43
CA GLY A 7 9.74 -16.97 -16.72
C GLY A 7 9.61 -15.55 -17.30
N SER A 8 8.59 -15.31 -18.12
CA SER A 8 8.22 -13.97 -18.57
C SER A 8 7.77 -13.17 -17.38
N THR A 9 8.67 -12.38 -16.79
CA THR A 9 8.31 -11.33 -15.83
C THR A 9 7.69 -10.18 -16.61
N THR A 10 6.50 -9.75 -16.23
CA THR A 10 5.91 -8.54 -16.79
C THR A 10 6.83 -7.36 -16.44
N PRO A 11 7.29 -6.58 -17.42
CA PRO A 11 8.19 -5.46 -17.13
C PRO A 11 7.49 -4.49 -16.18
N VAL A 12 8.25 -3.93 -15.23
CA VAL A 12 7.77 -2.85 -14.37
C VAL A 12 7.25 -1.74 -15.28
N ARG A 13 5.96 -1.44 -15.20
CA ARG A 13 5.38 -0.33 -15.95
C ARG A 13 6.11 0.95 -15.55
N ARG A 14 6.67 1.64 -16.53
CA ARG A 14 7.19 2.99 -16.29
C ARG A 14 6.01 3.86 -15.84
N PRO A 15 6.23 4.72 -14.83
CA PRO A 15 5.19 5.67 -14.43
C PRO A 15 4.70 6.43 -15.66
N VAL A 16 3.39 6.49 -15.82
CA VAL A 16 2.76 7.28 -16.88
C VAL A 16 3.19 8.75 -16.69
N PRO A 17 3.55 9.49 -17.73
CA PRO A 17 3.84 10.93 -17.62
C PRO A 17 2.67 11.66 -16.95
N ARG A 18 2.98 12.62 -16.09
CA ARG A 18 1.94 13.43 -15.44
C ARG A 18 1.28 14.32 -16.48
N PRO A 19 -0.07 14.33 -16.58
CA PRO A 19 -0.78 15.24 -17.49
C PRO A 19 -0.52 16.70 -17.12
N GLU A 20 -0.37 17.57 -18.10
CA GLU A 20 -0.24 19.02 -17.90
C GLU A 20 -1.50 19.62 -17.22
N ALA A 21 -2.67 19.06 -17.49
CA ALA A 21 -3.95 19.47 -16.91
C ALA A 21 -4.13 19.16 -15.40
N GLY A 22 -3.13 18.58 -14.75
CA GLY A 22 -3.17 18.24 -13.33
C GLY A 22 -3.39 16.76 -13.05
N ASP A 23 -3.78 16.43 -11.80
CA ASP A 23 -3.94 15.03 -11.37
C ASP A 23 -5.28 14.47 -11.88
N PRO A 24 -5.29 13.32 -12.58
CA PRO A 24 -6.52 12.71 -13.07
C PRO A 24 -7.40 12.20 -11.91
N GLU A 25 -8.70 12.16 -12.15
CA GLU A 25 -9.64 11.55 -11.23
C GLU A 25 -9.43 10.03 -11.21
N LEU A 26 -9.41 9.46 -10.00
CA LEU A 26 -9.35 8.01 -9.81
C LEU A 26 -10.68 7.35 -10.18
N PRO A 27 -10.68 6.18 -10.82
CA PRO A 27 -11.89 5.51 -11.25
C PRO A 27 -12.85 5.23 -10.08
N GLY A 28 -14.10 5.71 -10.18
CA GLY A 28 -15.16 5.45 -9.20
C GLY A 28 -16.12 4.34 -9.62
N HIS A 29 -16.07 3.95 -10.90
CA HIS A 29 -16.91 2.89 -11.49
C HIS A 29 -18.41 3.04 -11.19
N HIS A 30 -18.89 4.28 -11.14
CA HIS A 30 -20.31 4.60 -10.88
C HIS A 30 -21.21 3.95 -11.94
N GLY A 31 -22.31 3.31 -11.47
CA GLY A 31 -23.23 2.58 -12.33
C GLY A 31 -22.87 1.11 -12.61
N ASP A 32 -21.67 0.66 -12.29
CA ASP A 32 -21.26 -0.74 -12.45
C ASP A 32 -21.46 -1.52 -11.14
N SER A 33 -22.48 -2.39 -11.12
CA SER A 33 -22.87 -3.15 -9.94
C SER A 33 -21.81 -4.13 -9.43
N ARG A 34 -20.81 -4.51 -10.26
CA ARG A 34 -19.71 -5.38 -9.86
C ARG A 34 -18.84 -4.77 -8.76
N TRP A 35 -18.85 -3.45 -8.62
CA TRP A 35 -18.09 -2.71 -7.61
C TRP A 35 -18.87 -2.48 -6.32
N LYS A 36 -20.19 -2.68 -6.34
CA LYS A 36 -21.06 -2.54 -5.17
C LYS A 36 -20.89 -3.75 -4.26
N VAL A 37 -20.58 -3.50 -2.99
CA VAL A 37 -20.43 -4.55 -1.98
C VAL A 37 -21.32 -4.31 -0.79
N LYS A 38 -21.72 -5.40 -0.13
CA LYS A 38 -22.37 -5.34 1.19
C LYS A 38 -21.30 -5.48 2.26
N PHE A 39 -21.33 -4.60 3.24
CA PHE A 39 -20.44 -4.63 4.38
C PHE A 39 -21.17 -5.16 5.61
N THR A 40 -20.46 -5.92 6.43
CA THR A 40 -20.83 -6.25 7.80
C THR A 40 -19.87 -5.54 8.76
N LYS A 41 -20.37 -5.07 9.89
CA LYS A 41 -19.54 -4.44 10.91
C LYS A 41 -18.93 -5.52 11.80
N ASP A 42 -17.62 -5.47 12.01
CA ASP A 42 -16.95 -6.39 12.91
C ASP A 42 -16.93 -5.88 14.36
N SER A 43 -16.42 -6.69 15.28
CA SER A 43 -16.30 -6.34 16.71
C SER A 43 -15.35 -5.17 16.99
N ASN A 44 -14.46 -4.84 16.06
CA ASN A 44 -13.52 -3.72 16.17
C ASN A 44 -14.05 -2.41 15.58
N GLY A 45 -15.30 -2.42 15.08
CA GLY A 45 -15.94 -1.26 14.46
C GLY A 45 -15.53 -0.98 13.03
N ALA A 46 -14.76 -1.88 12.40
CA ALA A 46 -14.48 -1.84 10.98
C ALA A 46 -15.60 -2.51 10.19
N TYR A 47 -15.76 -2.08 8.95
CA TYR A 47 -16.61 -2.75 7.98
C TYR A 47 -15.81 -3.83 7.27
N GLN A 48 -16.40 -5.00 7.08
CA GLN A 48 -15.74 -6.08 6.33
C GLN A 48 -16.63 -6.57 5.20
N THR A 49 -15.99 -7.01 4.14
CA THR A 49 -16.64 -7.64 2.98
C THR A 49 -15.71 -8.66 2.35
N LYS A 50 -16.27 -9.62 1.64
CA LYS A 50 -15.52 -10.44 0.67
C LYS A 50 -15.78 -9.82 -0.71
N PHE A 51 -14.74 -9.28 -1.31
CA PHE A 51 -14.83 -8.61 -2.59
C PHE A 51 -14.15 -9.44 -3.68
N ARG A 52 -14.81 -9.55 -4.83
CA ARG A 52 -14.21 -10.09 -6.04
C ARG A 52 -13.84 -8.93 -6.96
N GLY A 53 -12.55 -8.71 -7.13
CA GLY A 53 -12.03 -7.64 -7.97
C GLY A 53 -12.37 -7.88 -9.45
N PRO A 54 -13.09 -6.97 -10.10
CA PRO A 54 -13.47 -7.11 -11.51
C PRO A 54 -12.28 -7.13 -12.47
N ILE A 55 -11.14 -6.57 -12.05
CA ILE A 55 -9.92 -6.44 -12.89
C ILE A 55 -8.95 -7.60 -12.64
N SER A 56 -8.62 -7.87 -11.39
CA SER A 56 -7.67 -8.94 -11.03
C SER A 56 -8.29 -10.33 -11.00
N GLY A 57 -9.61 -10.44 -10.82
CA GLY A 57 -10.31 -11.69 -10.56
C GLY A 57 -10.10 -12.25 -9.14
N ILE A 58 -9.26 -11.60 -8.31
CA ILE A 58 -8.99 -12.01 -6.94
C ILE A 58 -10.23 -11.81 -6.08
N SER A 59 -10.54 -12.81 -5.23
CA SER A 59 -11.69 -12.77 -4.32
C SER A 59 -11.23 -12.99 -2.89
N LEU A 60 -11.06 -11.89 -2.16
CA LEU A 60 -10.47 -11.88 -0.82
C LEU A 60 -11.24 -10.95 0.13
N PRO A 61 -11.10 -11.15 1.45
CA PRO A 61 -11.61 -10.23 2.44
C PRO A 61 -10.95 -8.85 2.37
N VAL A 62 -11.76 -7.82 2.64
CA VAL A 62 -11.32 -6.42 2.79
C VAL A 62 -11.97 -5.85 4.04
N TRP A 63 -11.17 -5.14 4.84
CA TRP A 63 -11.65 -4.37 5.98
C TRP A 63 -11.55 -2.88 5.65
N VAL A 64 -12.58 -2.14 6.04
CA VAL A 64 -12.58 -0.70 5.90
C VAL A 64 -12.94 -0.09 7.25
N TRP A 65 -11.99 0.61 7.83
CA TRP A 65 -12.22 1.43 9.01
C TRP A 65 -12.68 2.82 8.57
N THR A 66 -13.72 3.33 9.22
CA THR A 66 -14.21 4.69 9.01
C THR A 66 -14.20 5.48 10.31
N PRO A 67 -14.08 6.82 10.25
CA PRO A 67 -14.29 7.65 11.44
C PRO A 67 -15.69 7.42 12.05
N LYS A 68 -15.81 7.58 13.38
CA LYS A 68 -17.07 7.34 14.11
C LYS A 68 -18.27 8.07 13.52
N ASN A 69 -18.06 9.30 13.04
CA ASN A 69 -19.10 10.14 12.45
C ASN A 69 -19.08 10.14 10.91
N TYR A 70 -18.56 9.07 10.31
CA TYR A 70 -18.64 8.93 8.88
C TYR A 70 -20.08 8.80 8.41
N SER A 71 -20.42 9.57 7.38
CA SER A 71 -21.64 9.42 6.60
C SER A 71 -21.33 9.79 5.15
N PRO A 72 -21.87 9.08 4.16
CA PRO A 72 -21.67 9.40 2.76
C PRO A 72 -22.26 10.74 2.33
N THR A 73 -23.14 11.32 3.17
CA THR A 73 -23.92 12.54 2.86
C THR A 73 -23.63 13.70 3.81
N ASN A 74 -22.59 13.62 4.66
CA ASN A 74 -22.29 14.67 5.64
C ASN A 74 -21.51 15.87 5.09
N GLY A 75 -21.33 15.96 3.77
CA GLY A 75 -20.62 17.06 3.10
C GLY A 75 -19.09 17.07 3.28
N LYS A 76 -18.54 16.12 4.03
CA LYS A 76 -17.08 16.02 4.23
C LYS A 76 -16.44 15.18 3.14
N ILE A 77 -15.22 15.55 2.78
CA ILE A 77 -14.37 14.75 1.88
C ILE A 77 -13.30 14.03 2.72
N TYR A 78 -13.17 12.74 2.49
CA TYR A 78 -12.27 11.89 3.26
C TYR A 78 -11.05 11.49 2.45
N LYS A 79 -9.86 11.63 3.05
CA LYS A 79 -8.63 11.00 2.54
C LYS A 79 -8.71 9.48 2.73
N VAL A 80 -7.99 8.75 1.91
CA VAL A 80 -7.94 7.28 1.98
C VAL A 80 -6.51 6.81 2.21
N MET A 81 -6.36 5.88 3.14
CA MET A 81 -5.11 5.15 3.36
C MET A 81 -5.36 3.66 3.11
N LEU A 82 -4.67 3.07 2.15
CA LEU A 82 -4.58 1.62 2.05
C LEU A 82 -3.49 1.14 3.00
N MET A 83 -3.81 0.16 3.87
CA MET A 83 -2.86 -0.42 4.81
C MET A 83 -2.63 -1.90 4.49
N LEU A 84 -1.44 -2.24 4.04
CA LEU A 84 -1.04 -3.58 3.62
C LEU A 84 -0.40 -4.33 4.78
N HIS A 85 -0.92 -5.52 5.07
CA HIS A 85 -0.39 -6.37 6.15
C HIS A 85 0.92 -7.06 5.77
N GLY A 86 1.67 -7.53 6.78
CA GLY A 86 2.88 -8.33 6.60
C GLY A 86 2.59 -9.79 6.21
N TYR A 87 3.63 -10.56 5.95
CA TYR A 87 3.56 -12.00 5.71
C TYR A 87 4.19 -12.76 6.90
N PRO A 88 3.61 -13.86 7.33
CA PRO A 88 2.37 -14.54 6.94
C PRO A 88 1.10 -13.89 7.50
N GLY A 89 1.07 -12.59 7.58
CA GLY A 89 0.11 -11.76 8.29
C GLY A 89 -1.35 -12.10 8.04
N ASN A 90 -2.15 -11.67 9.00
CA ASN A 90 -3.59 -11.78 8.98
C ASN A 90 -4.18 -10.38 9.02
N PRO A 91 -4.89 -9.92 7.97
CA PRO A 91 -5.45 -8.58 7.93
C PRO A 91 -6.49 -8.32 9.04
N TYR A 92 -7.16 -9.35 9.56
CA TYR A 92 -8.08 -9.22 10.71
C TYR A 92 -7.43 -8.66 11.96
N LYS A 93 -6.13 -8.90 12.13
CA LYS A 93 -5.38 -8.47 13.32
C LYS A 93 -4.90 -7.02 13.20
N VAL A 94 -4.86 -6.45 12.00
CA VAL A 94 -4.32 -5.09 11.81
C VAL A 94 -5.03 -4.03 12.65
N PRO A 95 -6.38 -3.97 12.69
CA PRO A 95 -7.08 -2.98 13.52
C PRO A 95 -6.71 -3.06 15.00
N THR A 96 -6.65 -4.26 15.56
CA THR A 96 -6.32 -4.50 16.97
C THR A 96 -4.82 -4.31 17.22
N GLN A 97 -3.96 -4.87 16.39
CA GLN A 97 -2.51 -4.81 16.57
C GLN A 97 -1.96 -3.38 16.46
N LEU A 98 -2.51 -2.57 15.58
CA LEU A 98 -2.16 -1.15 15.46
C LEU A 98 -2.96 -0.24 16.39
N ASN A 99 -3.94 -0.77 17.13
CA ASN A 99 -4.87 0.03 17.94
C ASN A 99 -5.50 1.17 17.12
N LEU A 100 -6.01 0.82 15.93
CA LEU A 100 -6.48 1.80 14.95
C LEU A 100 -7.57 2.70 15.51
N GLN A 101 -8.50 2.16 16.29
CA GLN A 101 -9.58 2.94 16.87
C GLN A 101 -9.04 4.14 17.67
N ASN A 102 -7.96 3.95 18.41
CA ASN A 102 -7.35 5.03 19.18
C ASN A 102 -6.45 5.92 18.31
N ALA A 103 -5.63 5.33 17.47
CA ALA A 103 -4.72 6.09 16.59
C ALA A 103 -5.47 7.03 15.65
N MET A 104 -6.59 6.56 15.09
CA MET A 104 -7.37 7.31 14.10
C MET A 104 -8.32 8.36 14.70
N LYS A 105 -8.52 8.40 16.01
CA LYS A 105 -9.33 9.46 16.67
C LYS A 105 -8.86 10.87 16.33
N LYS A 106 -7.56 11.06 16.16
CA LYS A 106 -6.94 12.34 15.81
C LYS A 106 -6.92 12.62 14.29
N HIS A 107 -7.45 11.69 13.49
CA HIS A 107 -7.48 11.78 12.02
C HIS A 107 -8.91 11.55 11.48
N PRO A 108 -9.89 12.39 11.90
CA PRO A 108 -11.32 12.16 11.64
C PRO A 108 -11.73 12.29 10.17
N ASN A 109 -10.81 12.69 9.29
CA ASN A 109 -11.06 12.85 7.86
C ASN A 109 -10.33 11.78 7.01
N THR A 110 -9.97 10.64 7.61
CA THR A 110 -9.27 9.56 6.90
C THR A 110 -10.03 8.25 7.04
N ILE A 111 -10.28 7.60 5.92
CA ILE A 111 -10.76 6.21 5.83
C ILE A 111 -9.54 5.32 5.62
N MET A 112 -9.49 4.15 6.27
CA MET A 112 -8.43 3.18 6.08
C MET A 112 -9.00 1.89 5.50
N ALA A 113 -8.50 1.45 4.35
CA ALA A 113 -8.85 0.17 3.74
C ALA A 113 -7.70 -0.83 3.91
N ILE A 114 -8.02 -2.04 4.35
CA ILE A 114 -7.07 -3.10 4.71
C ILE A 114 -7.42 -4.35 3.89
N PRO A 115 -6.92 -4.45 2.64
CA PRO A 115 -7.17 -5.63 1.82
C PRO A 115 -6.34 -6.81 2.29
N SER A 116 -6.87 -8.02 2.18
CA SER A 116 -6.06 -9.23 2.28
C SER A 116 -5.15 -9.35 1.06
N LEU A 117 -3.88 -9.70 1.31
CA LEU A 117 -2.90 -10.03 0.27
C LEU A 117 -2.66 -11.54 0.18
N LYS A 118 -3.40 -12.34 0.96
CA LYS A 118 -3.22 -13.79 1.04
C LYS A 118 -3.99 -14.49 -0.09
N VAL A 119 -3.43 -14.48 -1.28
CA VAL A 119 -4.05 -15.04 -2.50
C VAL A 119 -3.95 -16.56 -2.58
N ASP A 120 -2.94 -17.16 -1.95
CA ASP A 120 -2.72 -18.60 -1.88
C ASP A 120 -1.94 -18.98 -0.60
N ALA A 121 -1.55 -20.24 -0.48
CA ALA A 121 -0.74 -20.73 0.64
C ALA A 121 0.73 -20.30 0.56
N THR A 122 1.15 -19.75 -0.58
CA THR A 122 2.53 -19.29 -0.81
C THR A 122 2.64 -17.79 -0.60
N SER A 123 3.87 -17.30 -0.44
CA SER A 123 4.13 -15.87 -0.38
C SER A 123 3.87 -15.22 -1.75
N PRO A 124 2.91 -14.32 -1.88
CA PRO A 124 2.63 -13.69 -3.17
C PRO A 124 3.72 -12.67 -3.53
N ASP A 125 3.83 -12.37 -4.83
CA ASP A 125 4.50 -11.15 -5.27
C ASP A 125 3.54 -9.97 -5.12
N CYS A 126 4.08 -8.76 -4.86
CA CYS A 126 3.25 -7.55 -4.77
C CYS A 126 2.80 -7.02 -6.13
N VAL A 127 3.42 -7.47 -7.19
CA VAL A 127 3.23 -6.99 -8.56
C VAL A 127 2.58 -8.06 -9.41
N ASP A 128 2.02 -7.67 -10.53
CA ASP A 128 1.44 -8.62 -11.46
C ASP A 128 2.53 -9.37 -12.21
N ILE A 129 2.50 -10.70 -12.09
CA ILE A 129 3.40 -11.61 -12.78
C ILE A 129 2.56 -12.56 -13.63
N LYS A 130 2.94 -12.71 -14.91
CA LYS A 130 2.23 -13.59 -15.83
C LYS A 130 2.10 -15.01 -15.26
N GLY A 131 0.87 -15.54 -15.25
CA GLY A 131 0.57 -16.85 -14.72
C GLY A 131 0.50 -16.95 -13.19
N ARG A 132 0.44 -15.80 -12.50
CA ARG A 132 0.24 -15.68 -11.06
C ARG A 132 -0.95 -14.77 -10.74
N PRO A 133 -1.53 -14.83 -9.54
CA PRO A 133 -2.54 -13.87 -9.14
C PRO A 133 -2.05 -12.43 -9.27
N ALA A 134 -2.87 -11.56 -9.85
CA ALA A 134 -2.53 -10.18 -10.16
C ALA A 134 -2.69 -9.28 -8.91
N VAL A 135 -1.80 -9.44 -7.93
CA VAL A 135 -1.88 -8.75 -6.63
C VAL A 135 -1.70 -7.23 -6.77
N GLY A 136 -0.87 -6.78 -7.69
CA GLY A 136 -0.72 -5.36 -8.00
C GLY A 136 -2.04 -4.75 -8.47
N SER A 137 -2.69 -5.37 -9.45
CA SER A 137 -4.01 -4.96 -9.94
C SER A 137 -5.09 -5.04 -8.85
N TRP A 138 -5.05 -6.07 -8.00
CA TRP A 138 -5.94 -6.17 -6.84
C TRP A 138 -5.85 -4.94 -5.95
N VAL A 139 -4.66 -4.54 -5.54
CA VAL A 139 -4.46 -3.41 -4.63
C VAL A 139 -4.74 -2.07 -5.31
N VAL A 140 -4.17 -1.85 -6.50
CA VAL A 140 -4.15 -0.51 -7.12
C VAL A 140 -5.42 -0.21 -7.91
N ASN A 141 -6.03 -1.22 -8.53
CA ASN A 141 -7.23 -1.01 -9.33
C ASN A 141 -8.49 -1.44 -8.57
N ASP A 142 -8.55 -2.69 -8.10
CA ASP A 142 -9.77 -3.22 -7.53
C ASP A 142 -10.09 -2.61 -6.16
N ILE A 143 -9.13 -2.52 -5.25
CA ILE A 143 -9.38 -1.92 -3.92
C ILE A 143 -9.62 -0.42 -4.02
N VAL A 144 -8.87 0.30 -4.85
CA VAL A 144 -9.10 1.73 -5.07
C VAL A 144 -10.50 1.97 -5.64
N GLY A 145 -10.88 1.23 -6.69
CA GLY A 145 -12.21 1.32 -7.30
C GLY A 145 -13.33 0.95 -6.33
N MET A 146 -13.16 -0.12 -5.55
CA MET A 146 -14.14 -0.55 -4.54
C MET A 146 -14.36 0.55 -3.48
N VAL A 147 -13.30 1.15 -2.96
CA VAL A 147 -13.41 2.23 -1.99
C VAL A 147 -14.09 3.45 -2.60
N ARG A 148 -13.68 3.87 -3.79
CA ARG A 148 -14.27 4.99 -4.53
C ARG A 148 -15.75 4.79 -4.83
N HIS A 149 -16.16 3.56 -5.14
CA HIS A 149 -17.55 3.22 -5.45
C HIS A 149 -18.44 3.25 -4.20
N ASN A 150 -17.97 2.65 -3.10
CA ASN A 150 -18.80 2.44 -1.90
C ASN A 150 -18.68 3.57 -0.86
N PHE A 151 -17.66 4.41 -0.97
CA PHE A 151 -17.44 5.60 -0.13
C PHE A 151 -17.32 6.84 -1.04
N PRO A 152 -18.46 7.35 -1.56
CA PRO A 152 -18.48 8.32 -2.66
C PRO A 152 -17.87 9.68 -2.30
N ASN A 153 -17.82 10.03 -1.03
CA ASN A 153 -17.24 11.26 -0.51
C ASN A 153 -15.75 11.12 -0.12
N THR A 154 -15.03 10.24 -0.80
CA THR A 154 -13.56 10.17 -0.73
C THR A 154 -12.89 11.09 -1.74
N GLU A 155 -11.67 11.51 -1.43
CA GLU A 155 -10.84 12.28 -2.36
C GLU A 155 -10.76 11.61 -3.74
N LYS A 156 -10.96 12.44 -4.77
CA LYS A 156 -11.08 11.94 -6.15
C LYS A 156 -9.74 11.77 -6.84
N THR A 157 -8.70 12.46 -6.39
CA THR A 157 -7.38 12.43 -7.01
C THR A 157 -6.33 11.83 -6.08
N ARG A 158 -5.18 11.48 -6.63
CA ARG A 158 -4.03 10.95 -5.88
C ARG A 158 -3.65 11.73 -4.62
N LYS A 159 -3.94 13.03 -4.56
CA LYS A 159 -3.57 13.92 -3.43
C LYS A 159 -4.14 13.43 -2.10
N GLY A 160 -5.32 12.85 -2.11
CA GLY A 160 -5.95 12.28 -0.93
C GLY A 160 -5.63 10.82 -0.65
N TRP A 161 -4.81 10.16 -1.48
CA TRP A 161 -4.57 8.72 -1.40
C TRP A 161 -3.15 8.39 -0.97
N THR A 162 -3.08 7.59 0.09
CA THR A 162 -1.84 7.08 0.68
C THR A 162 -1.84 5.56 0.62
N ILE A 163 -0.71 4.95 0.28
CA ILE A 163 -0.49 3.53 0.45
C ILE A 163 0.51 3.29 1.57
N ALA A 164 0.16 2.46 2.53
CA ALA A 164 0.94 2.15 3.72
C ALA A 164 1.07 0.64 3.90
N GLY A 165 2.07 0.20 4.63
CA GLY A 165 2.21 -1.21 4.97
C GLY A 165 3.30 -1.49 5.98
N ALA A 166 3.29 -2.71 6.52
CA ALA A 166 4.27 -3.20 7.49
C ALA A 166 4.96 -4.47 6.96
N SER A 167 6.28 -4.57 7.12
CA SER A 167 7.07 -5.74 6.71
C SER A 167 6.94 -6.03 5.21
N TYR A 168 6.44 -7.20 4.82
CA TYR A 168 6.07 -7.51 3.43
C TYR A 168 5.14 -6.45 2.84
N GLY A 169 4.10 -6.03 3.58
CA GLY A 169 3.22 -4.94 3.17
C GLY A 169 3.94 -3.59 3.00
N ALA A 170 5.01 -3.36 3.76
CA ALA A 170 5.84 -2.16 3.62
C ALA A 170 6.64 -2.14 2.32
N TYR A 171 7.21 -3.29 1.93
CA TYR A 171 7.82 -3.45 0.61
C TYR A 171 6.77 -3.26 -0.50
N CYS A 172 5.61 -3.93 -0.37
CA CYS A 172 4.51 -3.78 -1.34
C CYS A 172 4.03 -2.34 -1.47
N SER A 173 3.86 -1.62 -0.36
CA SER A 173 3.42 -0.22 -0.39
C SER A 173 4.43 0.68 -1.11
N ALA A 174 5.73 0.46 -0.89
CA ALA A 174 6.77 1.21 -1.57
C ALA A 174 6.82 0.91 -3.08
N VAL A 175 6.79 -0.36 -3.47
CA VAL A 175 6.82 -0.75 -4.89
C VAL A 175 5.56 -0.27 -5.61
N LEU A 176 4.37 -0.54 -5.06
CA LEU A 176 3.11 -0.14 -5.71
C LEU A 176 2.92 1.37 -5.72
N GLY A 177 3.30 2.07 -4.65
CA GLY A 177 3.23 3.52 -4.60
C GLY A 177 4.15 4.19 -5.63
N LEU A 178 5.38 3.71 -5.78
CA LEU A 178 6.35 4.25 -6.73
C LEU A 178 6.01 3.90 -8.19
N THR A 179 5.41 2.74 -8.44
CA THR A 179 5.01 2.32 -9.80
C THR A 179 3.64 2.86 -10.22
N HIS A 180 2.83 3.35 -9.27
CA HIS A 180 1.51 3.94 -9.53
C HIS A 180 1.38 5.33 -8.91
N PRO A 181 2.26 6.27 -9.28
CA PRO A 181 2.26 7.61 -8.70
C PRO A 181 1.01 8.42 -9.08
N GLN A 182 0.31 8.03 -10.15
CA GLN A 182 -0.99 8.60 -10.54
C GLN A 182 -2.12 8.24 -9.55
N THR A 183 -1.92 7.21 -8.70
CA THR A 183 -2.90 6.76 -7.72
C THR A 183 -2.54 7.23 -6.30
N PHE A 184 -1.26 7.21 -5.95
CA PHE A 184 -0.79 7.50 -4.60
C PHE A 184 0.20 8.67 -4.59
N SER A 185 -0.11 9.72 -3.84
CA SER A 185 0.83 10.83 -3.61
C SER A 185 1.75 10.59 -2.42
N LYS A 186 1.36 9.70 -1.52
CA LYS A 186 2.08 9.40 -0.28
C LYS A 186 2.24 7.90 -0.08
N ILE A 187 3.40 7.52 0.45
CA ILE A 187 3.80 6.14 0.72
C ILE A 187 4.31 6.07 2.16
N ILE A 188 3.88 5.05 2.92
CA ILE A 188 4.36 4.77 4.27
C ILE A 188 4.85 3.32 4.33
N SER A 189 6.09 3.12 4.75
CA SER A 189 6.75 1.82 4.79
C SER A 189 7.31 1.56 6.19
N PHE A 190 6.59 0.75 6.98
CA PHE A 190 7.01 0.35 8.33
C PHE A 190 7.88 -0.91 8.28
N SER A 191 9.16 -0.79 8.65
CA SER A 191 10.13 -1.89 8.63
C SER A 191 10.15 -2.66 7.31
N GLY A 192 10.22 -1.91 6.20
CA GLY A 192 10.33 -2.47 4.86
C GLY A 192 11.76 -2.92 4.52
N TYR A 193 11.91 -3.35 3.29
CA TYR A 193 13.19 -3.80 2.72
C TYR A 193 13.27 -3.42 1.23
N ASP A 194 14.47 -3.51 0.66
CA ASP A 194 14.73 -2.94 -0.68
C ASP A 194 14.36 -3.86 -1.83
N GLN A 195 14.59 -5.17 -1.70
CA GLN A 195 14.39 -6.13 -2.79
C GLN A 195 13.29 -7.13 -2.45
N PRO A 196 12.65 -7.75 -3.47
CA PRO A 196 11.64 -8.77 -3.23
C PRO A 196 12.21 -9.95 -2.44
N GLU A 197 11.50 -10.35 -1.37
CA GLU A 197 11.86 -11.44 -0.46
C GLU A 197 10.81 -12.55 -0.42
N THR A 198 9.82 -12.47 -1.27
CA THR A 198 8.71 -13.44 -1.37
C THR A 198 8.40 -13.72 -2.84
N GLY A 199 7.55 -14.72 -3.06
CA GLY A 199 7.02 -15.05 -4.37
C GLY A 199 8.06 -15.55 -5.38
N ARG A 200 7.73 -15.41 -6.63
CA ARG A 200 8.62 -15.77 -7.75
C ARG A 200 9.81 -14.84 -7.86
N LEU A 201 9.64 -13.59 -7.49
CA LEU A 201 10.71 -12.61 -7.58
C LEU A 201 11.87 -12.92 -6.63
N LEU A 202 11.63 -13.62 -5.51
CA LEU A 202 12.72 -14.08 -4.64
C LEU A 202 13.74 -14.96 -5.38
N GLY A 203 13.25 -15.87 -6.20
CA GLY A 203 14.09 -16.78 -7.00
C GLY A 203 14.48 -16.24 -8.38
N ALA A 204 14.08 -15.01 -8.71
CA ALA A 204 14.38 -14.42 -10.00
C ALA A 204 15.88 -14.02 -10.13
N PRO A 205 16.43 -13.95 -11.36
CA PRO A 205 17.79 -13.47 -11.57
C PRO A 205 18.03 -12.09 -10.94
N PRO A 206 19.26 -11.79 -10.46
CA PRO A 206 19.57 -10.52 -9.78
C PRO A 206 19.20 -9.27 -10.58
N ARG A 207 19.31 -9.31 -11.90
CA ARG A 207 18.87 -8.21 -12.78
C ARG A 207 17.38 -7.95 -12.64
N VAL A 208 16.55 -8.99 -12.67
CA VAL A 208 15.09 -8.89 -12.54
C VAL A 208 14.72 -8.40 -11.14
N ARG A 209 15.29 -8.98 -10.09
CA ARG A 209 15.06 -8.54 -8.71
C ARG A 209 15.38 -7.05 -8.52
N ARG A 210 16.44 -6.57 -9.14
CA ARG A 210 16.84 -5.15 -9.09
C ARG A 210 15.79 -4.23 -9.71
N GLU A 211 15.10 -4.67 -10.76
CA GLU A 211 14.04 -3.87 -11.40
C GLU A 211 12.90 -3.57 -10.41
N PHE A 212 12.64 -4.48 -9.48
CA PHE A 212 11.64 -4.33 -8.42
C PHE A 212 12.22 -3.86 -7.08
N SER A 213 13.46 -3.44 -7.02
CA SER A 213 14.00 -2.85 -5.79
C SER A 213 13.47 -1.42 -5.60
N VAL A 214 13.13 -1.08 -4.36
CA VAL A 214 12.62 0.24 -3.99
C VAL A 214 13.61 1.33 -4.35
N SER A 215 14.91 1.09 -4.10
CA SER A 215 15.98 2.04 -4.44
C SER A 215 16.08 2.32 -5.95
N ASN A 216 15.92 1.31 -6.80
CA ASN A 216 15.91 1.48 -8.24
C ASN A 216 14.64 2.20 -8.74
N LEU A 217 13.48 1.88 -8.16
CA LEU A 217 12.23 2.57 -8.49
C LEU A 217 12.28 4.05 -8.10
N LEU A 218 12.83 4.37 -6.93
CA LEU A 218 13.05 5.75 -6.49
C LEU A 218 13.94 6.53 -7.47
N SER A 219 15.04 5.95 -7.91
CA SER A 219 15.96 6.62 -8.85
C SER A 219 15.34 6.88 -10.23
N LYS A 220 14.34 6.08 -10.61
CA LYS A 220 13.60 6.21 -11.88
C LYS A 220 12.41 7.16 -11.79
N GLN A 221 11.92 7.49 -10.59
CA GLN A 221 10.78 8.38 -10.41
C GLN A 221 11.18 9.84 -10.63
N LYS A 222 10.70 10.44 -11.73
CA LYS A 222 11.08 11.81 -12.12
C LYS A 222 9.86 12.73 -12.37
N ALA A 223 8.72 12.16 -12.72
CA ALA A 223 7.59 12.92 -13.24
C ALA A 223 6.52 13.29 -12.21
N TRP A 224 6.35 12.47 -11.16
CA TRP A 224 5.26 12.60 -10.21
C TRP A 224 5.78 12.96 -8.83
N PRO A 225 5.51 14.16 -8.31
CA PRO A 225 5.88 14.50 -6.94
C PRO A 225 5.20 13.56 -5.95
N GLN A 226 5.99 12.88 -5.13
CA GLN A 226 5.52 11.99 -4.09
C GLN A 226 6.23 12.24 -2.77
N ARG A 227 5.67 11.73 -1.68
CA ARG A 227 6.28 11.72 -0.36
C ARG A 227 6.38 10.29 0.14
N LEU A 228 7.54 9.90 0.64
CA LEU A 228 7.79 8.59 1.23
C LEU A 228 8.19 8.75 2.69
N TYR A 229 7.43 8.11 3.58
CA TYR A 229 7.77 7.94 5.00
C TYR A 229 8.26 6.52 5.21
N VAL A 230 9.49 6.36 5.69
CA VAL A 230 10.09 5.04 5.90
C VAL A 230 10.60 4.91 7.33
N THR A 231 10.27 3.79 7.96
CA THR A 231 10.76 3.48 9.31
C THR A 231 11.57 2.20 9.34
N GLY A 232 12.42 2.09 10.33
CA GLY A 232 13.16 0.90 10.70
C GLY A 232 13.65 0.99 12.13
N SER A 233 14.22 -0.08 12.67
CA SER A 233 14.78 -0.07 14.00
C SER A 233 16.16 -0.74 14.04
N LYS A 234 17.02 -0.33 14.98
CA LYS A 234 18.35 -0.95 15.14
C LYS A 234 18.27 -2.41 15.57
N GLY A 235 17.19 -2.81 16.23
CA GLY A 235 16.93 -4.22 16.57
C GLY A 235 16.34 -5.05 15.41
N ASP A 236 16.16 -4.44 14.24
CA ASP A 236 15.83 -5.09 12.96
C ASP A 236 16.84 -4.64 11.90
N PRO A 237 17.99 -5.34 11.80
CA PRO A 237 19.11 -4.91 10.94
C PRO A 237 18.72 -4.69 9.47
N LYS A 238 17.76 -5.47 8.97
CA LYS A 238 17.28 -5.37 7.59
C LYS A 238 16.56 -4.06 7.33
N SER A 239 15.60 -3.70 8.18
CA SER A 239 14.89 -2.42 8.05
C SER A 239 15.79 -1.23 8.35
N ALA A 240 16.74 -1.36 9.29
CA ALA A 240 17.75 -0.34 9.53
C ALA A 240 18.62 -0.07 8.28
N ALA A 241 19.14 -1.14 7.65
CA ALA A 241 19.91 -1.03 6.42
C ALA A 241 19.10 -0.41 5.28
N PHE A 242 17.82 -0.77 5.16
CA PHE A 242 16.91 -0.19 4.18
C PHE A 242 16.75 1.32 4.38
N VAL A 243 16.44 1.77 5.60
CA VAL A 243 16.35 3.20 5.94
C VAL A 243 17.65 3.94 5.61
N GLN A 244 18.81 3.38 5.99
CA GLN A 244 20.12 3.99 5.69
C GLN A 244 20.39 4.07 4.20
N LYS A 245 20.01 3.04 3.44
CA LYS A 245 20.15 3.04 1.97
C LYS A 245 19.30 4.15 1.35
N LEU A 246 18.03 4.27 1.73
CA LEU A 246 17.14 5.28 1.16
C LEU A 246 17.55 6.72 1.49
N LYS A 247 18.13 6.98 2.66
CA LYS A 247 18.68 8.30 3.03
C LYS A 247 19.75 8.81 2.06
N ARG A 248 20.46 7.91 1.37
CA ARG A 248 21.54 8.24 0.44
C ARG A 248 21.06 8.46 -1.00
N ILE A 249 19.78 8.21 -1.26
CA ILE A 249 19.23 8.34 -2.62
C ILE A 249 18.75 9.77 -2.81
N SER A 250 19.32 10.46 -3.77
CA SER A 250 18.79 11.73 -4.27
C SER A 250 17.74 11.46 -5.34
N THR A 251 16.54 12.00 -5.15
CA THR A 251 15.46 11.93 -6.12
C THR A 251 14.71 13.26 -6.14
N PRO A 252 14.58 13.91 -7.31
CA PRO A 252 13.91 15.20 -7.38
C PRO A 252 12.40 15.10 -7.18
N ALA A 253 11.83 13.95 -7.50
CA ALA A 253 10.37 13.77 -7.46
C ALA A 253 9.84 13.20 -6.14
N VAL A 254 10.67 12.58 -5.29
CA VAL A 254 10.20 11.93 -4.06
C VAL A 254 10.88 12.52 -2.83
N LYS A 255 10.10 13.18 -1.98
CA LYS A 255 10.60 13.68 -0.69
C LYS A 255 10.58 12.53 0.33
N ILE A 256 11.75 12.09 0.77
CA ILE A 256 11.90 11.01 1.74
C ILE A 256 11.95 11.59 3.16
N THR A 257 11.11 11.07 4.04
CA THR A 257 11.17 11.25 5.49
C THR A 257 11.47 9.91 6.12
N SER A 258 12.51 9.83 6.93
CA SER A 258 12.97 8.56 7.51
C SER A 258 13.06 8.63 9.03
N LEU A 259 12.66 7.55 9.68
CA LEU A 259 12.77 7.35 11.12
C LEU A 259 13.50 6.03 11.39
N LEU A 260 14.62 6.11 12.11
CA LEU A 260 15.33 4.94 12.59
C LEU A 260 15.22 4.90 14.11
N GLN A 261 14.44 3.96 14.63
CA GLN A 261 14.30 3.75 16.07
C GLN A 261 15.61 3.22 16.66
N PRO A 262 16.06 3.75 17.80
CA PRO A 262 17.29 3.30 18.47
C PRO A 262 17.15 1.89 19.02
N ILE A 263 15.96 1.50 19.40
CA ILE A 263 15.60 0.19 19.96
C ILE A 263 14.32 -0.32 19.32
N GLY A 264 14.05 -1.61 19.44
CA GLY A 264 12.87 -2.27 18.89
C GLY A 264 13.28 -3.37 17.92
N GLY A 265 12.31 -4.11 17.42
CA GLY A 265 12.49 -5.24 16.50
C GLY A 265 11.49 -5.20 15.37
N HIS A 266 11.31 -6.33 14.71
CA HIS A 266 10.39 -6.48 13.59
C HIS A 266 9.04 -7.01 14.08
N ASN A 267 8.20 -6.13 14.64
CA ASN A 267 6.94 -6.55 15.28
C ASN A 267 5.89 -5.43 15.37
N TRP A 268 4.65 -5.83 15.62
CA TRP A 268 3.51 -4.94 15.75
C TRP A 268 3.64 -3.90 16.86
N GLY A 269 4.35 -4.21 17.94
CA GLY A 269 4.57 -3.27 19.04
C GLY A 269 5.37 -2.05 18.61
N VAL A 270 6.38 -2.24 17.74
CA VAL A 270 7.17 -1.16 17.14
C VAL A 270 6.29 -0.35 16.18
N TRP A 271 5.60 -1.00 15.26
CA TRP A 271 4.78 -0.31 14.26
C TRP A 271 3.61 0.46 14.89
N ARG A 272 3.04 -0.06 15.99
CA ARG A 272 2.02 0.65 16.76
C ARG A 272 2.55 1.95 17.36
N LYS A 273 3.79 1.95 17.85
CA LYS A 273 4.45 3.16 18.38
C LYS A 273 4.79 4.17 17.29
N GLU A 274 5.10 3.72 16.09
CA GLU A 274 5.44 4.56 14.93
C GLU A 274 4.22 5.16 14.23
N LEU A 275 3.08 4.47 14.30
CA LEU A 275 1.85 4.85 13.57
C LEU A 275 1.39 6.29 13.85
N PRO A 276 1.36 6.82 15.09
CA PRO A 276 0.92 8.20 15.34
C PRO A 276 1.76 9.25 14.62
N ALA A 277 3.08 9.07 14.57
CA ALA A 277 3.97 9.98 13.85
C ALA A 277 3.77 9.91 12.33
N ALA A 278 3.57 8.71 11.79
CA ALA A 278 3.27 8.51 10.39
C ALA A 278 1.92 9.11 9.98
N LEU A 279 0.89 8.97 10.82
CA LEU A 279 -0.42 9.58 10.59
C LEU A 279 -0.36 11.12 10.65
N ALA A 280 0.39 11.68 11.60
CA ALA A 280 0.62 13.12 11.70
C ALA A 280 1.36 13.65 10.46
N TRP A 281 2.39 12.92 9.99
CA TRP A 281 3.09 13.24 8.75
C TRP A 281 2.15 13.15 7.53
N ASN A 282 1.29 12.15 7.47
CA ASN A 282 0.31 11.96 6.41
C ASN A 282 -0.70 13.11 6.34
N GLY A 283 -1.07 13.68 7.48
CA GLY A 283 -1.98 14.81 7.58
C GLY A 283 -1.42 16.12 7.03
N LYS A 284 -0.11 16.30 7.02
CA LYS A 284 0.56 17.51 6.54
C LYS A 284 0.65 17.53 5.02
N GLY A 285 -0.11 18.39 4.36
CA GLY A 285 -0.05 18.69 2.93
C GLY A 285 -0.62 17.63 2.02
#